data_03d51bf4fe6e42e8ad8c951f8ea686cc
#
_entry.id   03d51bf4fe6e42e8ad8c951f8ea686cc
#
_cell.length_a   1.000
_cell.length_b   1.000
_cell.length_c   1.000
_cell.angle_alpha   90.00
_cell.angle_beta   90.00
_cell.angle_gamma   90.00
#
_symmetry.space_group_name_H-M   'P 1'
#
loop_
_entity.id
_entity.type
_entity.pdbx_description
1 polymer ?
#
loop_
_entity_poly.entity_id
_entity_poly.type
_entity_poly.pdbx_seq_one_letter_code
_entity_poly.pdbx_strand_id
1 'polypeptide(L)' 'MITISQDAKDRIRELEGQKVILEDRMEHLGYANNLVKMHELEEQIFEIEDTIKKLIS' A
#
# COMPACT_ATOMS: atom_id res chain seq x y z
N MET A 1 -14.18 5.58 -22.86
CA MET A 1 -14.19 5.83 -21.40
C MET A 1 -13.94 4.51 -20.67
N ILE A 2 -12.91 4.46 -19.87
CA ILE A 2 -12.58 3.25 -19.11
C ILE A 2 -13.39 3.26 -17.81
N THR A 3 -14.25 2.27 -17.65
CA THR A 3 -15.04 2.15 -16.43
C THR A 3 -14.40 1.08 -15.54
N ILE A 4 -13.98 1.48 -14.35
CA ILE A 4 -13.42 0.54 -13.39
C ILE A 4 -14.58 -0.23 -12.76
N SER A 5 -14.48 -1.55 -12.73
CA SER A 5 -15.52 -2.39 -12.14
C SER A 5 -15.67 -2.11 -10.64
N GLN A 6 -16.83 -2.42 -10.08
CA GLN A 6 -17.07 -2.26 -8.65
C GLN A 6 -16.12 -3.12 -7.83
N ASP A 7 -15.85 -4.34 -8.30
CA ASP A 7 -14.91 -5.23 -7.64
C ASP A 7 -13.51 -4.63 -7.58
N ALA A 8 -13.06 -3.99 -8.68
CA ALA A 8 -11.76 -3.33 -8.71
C ALA A 8 -11.73 -2.14 -7.74
N LYS A 9 -12.80 -1.36 -7.67
CA LYS A 9 -12.89 -0.25 -6.74
C LYS A 9 -12.81 -0.72 -5.28
N ASP A 10 -13.52 -1.78 -4.96
CA ASP A 10 -13.50 -2.35 -3.61
C ASP A 10 -12.11 -2.86 -3.26
N ARG A 11 -11.43 -3.50 -4.22
CA ARG A 11 -10.08 -3.99 -4.03
C ARG A 11 -9.10 -2.85 -3.81
N ILE A 12 -9.21 -1.78 -4.58
CA ILE A 12 -8.37 -0.60 -4.42
C ILE A 12 -8.55 0.02 -3.04
N ARG A 13 -9.79 0.14 -2.59
CA ARG A 13 -10.08 0.68 -1.26
C ARG A 13 -9.45 -0.16 -0.16
N GLU A 14 -9.54 -1.48 -0.28
CA GLU A 14 -8.92 -2.40 0.67
C GLU A 14 -7.40 -2.23 0.69
N LEU A 15 -6.79 -2.16 -0.49
CA LEU A 15 -5.34 -2.00 -0.61
C LEU A 15 -4.87 -0.65 -0.05
N GLU A 16 -5.62 0.41 -0.30
CA GLU A 16 -5.29 1.72 0.27
C GLU A 16 -5.37 1.70 1.79
N GLY A 17 -6.35 1.00 2.35
CA GLY A 17 -6.45 0.82 3.80
C GLY A 17 -5.24 0.09 4.37
N GLN A 18 -4.79 -0.97 3.70
CA GLN A 18 -3.58 -1.68 4.10
C GLN A 18 -2.34 -0.79 4.04
N LYS A 19 -2.25 0.03 3.01
CA LYS A 19 -1.15 0.97 2.85
C LYS A 19 -1.09 1.97 4.02
N VAL A 20 -2.24 2.51 4.42
CA VAL A 20 -2.31 3.43 5.54
C VAL A 20 -1.84 2.76 6.84
N ILE A 21 -2.24 1.51 7.07
CA ILE A 21 -1.81 0.76 8.25
C ILE A 21 -0.30 0.58 8.25
N LEU A 22 0.28 0.26 7.10
CA LEU A 22 1.73 0.08 6.99
C LEU A 22 2.48 1.39 7.23
N GLU A 23 1.98 2.49 6.69
CA GLU A 23 2.57 3.80 6.90
C GLU A 23 2.53 4.19 8.38
N ASP A 24 1.43 3.90 9.06
CA ASP A 24 1.30 4.15 10.49
C ASP A 24 2.32 3.35 11.28
N ARG A 25 2.52 2.09 10.93
CA ARG A 25 3.54 1.27 11.57
C ARG A 25 4.94 1.83 11.39
N MET A 26 5.24 2.37 10.20
CA MET A 26 6.52 3.00 9.95
C MET A 26 6.76 4.18 10.89
N GLU A 27 5.76 5.00 11.09
CA GLU A 27 5.87 6.12 12.03
C GLU A 27 6.15 5.65 13.46
N HIS A 28 5.48 4.60 13.89
CA HIS A 28 5.64 4.07 15.24
C HIS A 28 6.99 3.41 15.48
N LEU A 29 7.59 2.84 14.44
CA LEU A 29 8.90 2.19 14.57
C LEU A 29 10.05 3.16 14.76
N GLY A 30 9.89 4.39 14.31
CA GLY A 30 10.95 5.39 14.39
C GLY A 30 12.10 5.10 13.43
N TYR A 31 12.58 6.13 12.75
CA TYR A 31 13.56 5.99 11.68
C TYR A 31 14.92 5.47 12.13
N ALA A 32 15.25 5.61 13.41
CA ALA A 32 16.59 5.30 13.89
C ALA A 32 16.79 3.86 14.31
N ASN A 33 15.73 3.11 14.57
CA ASN A 33 15.86 1.84 15.29
C ASN A 33 15.71 0.57 14.48
N ASN A 34 15.24 0.62 13.23
CA ASN A 34 15.04 -0.64 12.51
C ASN A 34 14.93 -0.45 11.01
N LEU A 35 16.07 -0.18 10.38
CA LEU A 35 16.13 0.04 8.94
C LEU A 35 15.64 -1.15 8.13
N VAL A 36 15.91 -2.37 8.61
CA VAL A 36 15.48 -3.58 7.90
C VAL A 36 13.96 -3.67 7.85
N LYS A 37 13.30 -3.44 8.99
CA LYS A 37 11.84 -3.46 9.03
C LYS A 37 11.22 -2.34 8.23
N MET A 38 11.84 -1.17 8.22
CA MET A 38 11.36 -0.07 7.40
C MET A 38 11.44 -0.41 5.92
N HIS A 39 12.52 -1.05 5.48
CA HIS A 39 12.66 -1.50 4.10
C HIS A 39 11.58 -2.50 3.74
N GLU A 40 11.30 -3.46 4.61
CA GLU A 40 10.26 -4.45 4.39
C GLU A 40 8.89 -3.78 4.23
N LEU A 41 8.58 -2.82 5.08
CA LEU A 41 7.32 -2.08 5.01
C LEU A 41 7.24 -1.25 3.73
N GLU A 42 8.33 -0.60 3.33
CA GLU A 42 8.37 0.14 2.08
C GLU A 42 8.12 -0.76 0.87
N GLU A 43 8.73 -1.94 0.85
CA GLU A 43 8.50 -2.89 -0.22
C GLU A 43 7.05 -3.32 -0.31
N GLN A 44 6.41 -3.57 0.84
CA GLN A 44 4.99 -3.92 0.88
C GLN A 44 4.14 -2.78 0.35
N ILE A 45 4.46 -1.54 0.71
CA ILE A 45 3.74 -0.37 0.21
C ILE A 45 3.89 -0.26 -1.31
N PHE A 46 5.10 -0.46 -1.84
CA PHE A 46 5.34 -0.43 -3.29
C PHE A 46 4.56 -1.52 -4.02
N GLU A 47 4.49 -2.72 -3.46
CA GLU A 47 3.71 -3.80 -4.05
C GLU A 47 2.23 -3.46 -4.10
N ILE A 48 1.71 -2.86 -3.03
CA ILE A 48 0.32 -2.43 -2.98
C ILE A 48 0.07 -1.35 -4.03
N GLU A 49 0.94 -0.35 -4.14
CA GLU A 49 0.81 0.70 -5.13
C GLU A 49 0.86 0.16 -6.56
N ASP A 50 1.75 -0.79 -6.81
CA ASP A 50 1.86 -1.42 -8.12
C ASP A 50 0.58 -2.19 -8.47
N THR A 51 0.03 -2.92 -7.51
CA THR A 51 -1.22 -3.63 -7.71
C THR A 51 -2.36 -2.66 -8.02
N ILE A 52 -2.43 -1.55 -7.31
CA ILE A 52 -3.43 -0.52 -7.57
C ILE A 52 -3.30 0.01 -9.00
N LYS A 53 -2.08 0.28 -9.44
CA LYS A 53 -1.83 0.75 -10.81
C LYS A 53 -2.33 -0.25 -11.84
N LYS A 54 -2.09 -1.53 -11.61
CA LYS A 54 -2.55 -2.58 -12.53
C LYS A 54 -4.07 -2.66 -12.58
N LEU A 55 -4.73 -2.43 -11.46
CA LEU A 55 -6.19 -2.43 -11.42
C LEU A 55 -6.81 -1.24 -12.13
N ILE A 56 -6.09 -0.14 -12.20
CA ILE A 56 -6.56 1.09 -12.82
C ILE A 56 -6.24 1.14 -14.32
N SER A 57 -5.17 0.52 -14.73
CA SER A 57 -4.72 0.58 -16.14
C SER A 57 -5.45 -0.35 -17.09
#